data_3786539395298d689a32d09005af94a0
#
_entry.id   3786539395298d689a32d09005af94a0
#
_cell.length_a   1.000
_cell.length_b   1.000
_cell.length_c   1.000
_cell.angle_alpha   90.00
_cell.angle_beta   90.00
_cell.angle_gamma   90.00
#
_symmetry.space_group_name_H-M   'P 1'
#
loop_
_entity.id
_entity.type
_entity.pdbx_description
1 polymer ?
#
loop_
_entity_poly.entity_id
_entity_poly.type
_entity_poly.pdbx_seq_one_letter_code
_entity_poly.pdbx_strand_id
1 'polypeptide(L)'
;MKLGVIGYGSRIKDVIRVMRKLDPDVQVAGVVDPRYGTNGKTNDADGPPVFASTEELVRSVAPDGLMIGTRCSLHTSYALEALPTGIPLYLEKPVSTTIEDWRRLKEASLTYSTPVVVSHPLRMTTIVQQAKAIIDSGAIGTVEHIQAVNNVPYGGVYYKSWYRDEAETGGLFLQKATHDFDYLNYVAGRRPVAVAAMTSKQVFRGDKPAGLKCVDCEERRTCAESTVGTELEEQWPYCAFAEDTGNEDSGSALIRYEGGMHASYSQNFFARRSAAARGARFLGYKGTLEFDFVTGLIQVVHHHAARVDRYEFEHGEGHFGGDEKLAANFLDIVKSGASSLSTLEDGLTSAYLCLMAKRSAETNSFQTIE
;
A
#
# COMPACT_ATOMS: atom_id res chain seq x y z
N MET A 1 -19.44 3.68 18.08
CA MET A 1 -18.75 2.52 17.45
C MET A 1 -17.46 2.23 18.19
N LYS A 2 -17.24 0.99 18.64
CA LYS A 2 -16.04 0.54 19.36
C LYS A 2 -15.08 -0.14 18.40
N LEU A 3 -13.85 0.33 18.30
CA LEU A 3 -12.79 -0.30 17.51
C LEU A 3 -11.76 -0.99 18.40
N GLY A 4 -11.42 -2.23 18.08
CA GLY A 4 -10.25 -2.94 18.58
C GLY A 4 -9.09 -2.74 17.61
N VAL A 5 -7.93 -2.32 18.09
CA VAL A 5 -6.80 -1.95 17.24
C VAL A 5 -5.57 -2.80 17.54
N ILE A 6 -5.04 -3.45 16.52
CA ILE A 6 -3.84 -4.29 16.60
C ILE A 6 -2.72 -3.56 15.85
N GLY A 7 -1.73 -3.05 16.60
CA GLY A 7 -0.71 -2.14 16.08
C GLY A 7 -1.19 -0.69 16.02
N TYR A 8 -1.04 0.06 17.08
CA TYR A 8 -1.50 1.44 17.23
C TYR A 8 -0.43 2.45 16.79
N GLY A 9 0.05 2.30 15.54
CA GLY A 9 1.05 3.16 14.91
C GLY A 9 0.48 4.43 14.28
N SER A 10 1.35 5.30 13.73
CA SER A 10 0.96 6.57 13.08
C SER A 10 -0.07 6.35 11.97
N ARG A 11 0.16 5.37 11.10
CA ARG A 11 -0.75 5.10 9.96
C ARG A 11 -2.18 4.78 10.43
N ILE A 12 -2.34 3.89 11.42
CA ILE A 12 -3.67 3.55 11.94
C ILE A 12 -4.29 4.73 12.68
N LYS A 13 -3.51 5.51 13.42
CA LYS A 13 -3.98 6.75 14.07
C LYS A 13 -4.52 7.76 13.04
N ASP A 14 -3.86 7.87 11.87
CA ASP A 14 -4.32 8.74 10.78
C ASP A 14 -5.65 8.25 10.20
N VAL A 15 -5.80 6.95 9.94
CA VAL A 15 -7.07 6.36 9.45
C VAL A 15 -8.18 6.57 10.48
N ILE A 16 -7.92 6.36 11.78
CA ILE A 16 -8.90 6.59 12.85
C ILE A 16 -9.29 8.07 12.92
N ARG A 17 -8.34 8.99 12.71
CA ARG A 17 -8.63 10.44 12.66
C ARG A 17 -9.59 10.76 11.52
N VAL A 18 -9.38 10.15 10.35
CA VAL A 18 -10.30 10.28 9.20
C VAL A 18 -11.68 9.70 9.55
N MET A 19 -11.74 8.50 10.13
CA MET A 19 -13.01 7.90 10.58
C MET A 19 -13.76 8.81 11.56
N ARG A 20 -13.07 9.44 12.52
CA ARG A 20 -13.67 10.38 13.48
C ARG A 20 -14.16 11.68 12.85
N LYS A 21 -13.58 12.13 11.74
CA LYS A 21 -14.14 13.26 10.96
C LYS A 21 -15.49 12.89 10.34
N LEU A 22 -15.66 11.62 9.91
CA LEU A 22 -16.90 11.11 9.32
C LEU A 22 -17.94 10.70 10.36
N ASP A 23 -17.50 10.15 11.49
CA ASP A 23 -18.32 9.68 12.59
C ASP A 23 -17.62 9.99 13.93
N PRO A 24 -18.01 11.07 14.63
CA PRO A 24 -17.42 11.45 15.92
C PRO A 24 -17.58 10.42 17.04
N ASP A 25 -18.52 9.47 16.91
CA ASP A 25 -18.77 8.43 17.91
C ASP A 25 -17.79 7.24 17.82
N VAL A 26 -16.83 7.29 16.88
CA VAL A 26 -15.77 6.27 16.76
C VAL A 26 -14.80 6.35 17.93
N GLN A 27 -14.71 5.27 18.70
CA GLN A 27 -13.87 5.12 19.87
C GLN A 27 -12.91 3.93 19.71
N VAL A 28 -11.65 4.12 20.06
CA VAL A 28 -10.70 3.01 20.24
C VAL A 28 -10.94 2.43 21.62
N ALA A 29 -11.58 1.26 21.66
CA ALA A 29 -12.00 0.60 22.91
C ALA A 29 -10.89 -0.27 23.52
N GLY A 30 -9.89 -0.65 22.73
CA GLY A 30 -8.73 -1.42 23.18
C GLY A 30 -7.65 -1.56 22.12
N VAL A 31 -6.44 -1.81 22.56
CA VAL A 31 -5.25 -1.92 21.73
C VAL A 31 -4.46 -3.17 22.05
N VAL A 32 -3.94 -3.86 21.05
CA VAL A 32 -2.87 -4.87 21.15
C VAL A 32 -1.65 -4.31 20.43
N ASP A 33 -0.61 -3.96 21.17
CA ASP A 33 0.63 -3.42 20.58
C ASP A 33 1.82 -3.67 21.53
N PRO A 34 2.80 -4.49 21.11
CA PRO A 34 3.94 -4.85 21.97
C PRO A 34 4.77 -3.66 22.46
N ARG A 35 4.70 -2.51 21.80
CA ARG A 35 5.43 -1.30 22.19
C ARG A 35 4.94 -0.67 23.49
N TYR A 36 3.69 -0.92 23.88
CA TYR A 36 3.10 -0.33 25.09
C TYR A 36 3.19 -1.24 26.31
N GLY A 37 3.75 -2.45 26.16
CA GLY A 37 3.84 -3.45 27.25
C GLY A 37 2.47 -3.94 27.70
N THR A 38 2.47 -4.82 28.72
CA THR A 38 1.25 -5.38 29.29
C THR A 38 0.71 -4.58 30.47
N ASN A 39 1.21 -3.37 30.73
CA ASN A 39 0.91 -2.56 31.91
C ASN A 39 -0.42 -1.79 31.83
N GLY A 40 -1.28 -2.12 30.87
CA GLY A 40 -2.68 -1.69 30.86
C GLY A 40 -2.98 -0.31 30.29
N LYS A 41 -2.00 0.50 29.88
CA LYS A 41 -2.22 1.82 29.24
C LYS A 41 -1.22 2.11 28.13
N THR A 42 -1.67 2.81 27.09
CA THR A 42 -0.78 3.47 26.13
C THR A 42 0.01 4.58 26.85
N ASN A 43 1.12 5.06 26.28
CA ASN A 43 1.94 6.13 26.88
C ASN A 43 1.19 7.46 27.06
N ASP A 44 0.01 7.61 26.46
CA ASP A 44 -0.87 8.76 26.62
C ASP A 44 -1.69 8.57 27.93
N ALA A 45 -1.74 9.58 28.79
CA ALA A 45 -2.41 9.52 30.09
C ALA A 45 -3.90 9.09 30.02
N ASP A 46 -4.56 9.45 28.90
CA ASP A 46 -5.97 9.11 28.58
C ASP A 46 -6.09 8.14 27.41
N GLY A 47 -5.02 7.38 27.11
CA GLY A 47 -5.00 6.46 25.97
C GLY A 47 -5.87 5.21 26.21
N PRO A 48 -6.23 4.48 25.14
CA PRO A 48 -7.03 3.27 25.22
C PRO A 48 -6.31 2.18 26.03
N PRO A 49 -7.06 1.27 26.70
CA PRO A 49 -6.49 0.14 27.42
C PRO A 49 -5.71 -0.79 26.47
N VAL A 50 -4.62 -1.37 26.99
CA VAL A 50 -3.75 -2.30 26.25
C VAL A 50 -4.03 -3.72 26.73
N PHE A 51 -4.18 -4.64 25.78
CA PHE A 51 -4.43 -6.05 25.98
C PHE A 51 -3.23 -6.88 25.50
N ALA A 52 -3.04 -8.06 26.08
CA ALA A 52 -1.93 -8.93 25.74
C ALA A 52 -2.13 -9.71 24.42
N SER A 53 -3.38 -9.90 23.99
CA SER A 53 -3.71 -10.65 22.77
C SER A 53 -5.00 -10.15 22.13
N THR A 54 -5.16 -10.50 20.85
CA THR A 54 -6.41 -10.26 20.10
C THR A 54 -7.61 -10.91 20.76
N GLU A 55 -7.47 -12.14 21.27
CA GLU A 55 -8.52 -12.87 21.99
C GLU A 55 -8.98 -12.13 23.24
N GLU A 56 -8.02 -11.69 24.06
CA GLU A 56 -8.32 -10.93 25.29
C GLU A 56 -9.02 -9.62 24.98
N LEU A 57 -8.57 -8.87 23.96
CA LEU A 57 -9.19 -7.64 23.50
C LEU A 57 -10.63 -7.89 23.07
N VAL A 58 -10.88 -8.86 22.18
CA VAL A 58 -12.22 -9.18 21.68
C VAL A 58 -13.16 -9.57 22.80
N ARG A 59 -12.71 -10.43 23.72
CA ARG A 59 -13.51 -10.88 24.89
C ARG A 59 -13.84 -9.75 25.86
N SER A 60 -12.88 -8.81 26.07
CA SER A 60 -13.03 -7.80 27.14
C SER A 60 -13.84 -6.58 26.67
N VAL A 61 -13.73 -6.16 25.41
CA VAL A 61 -14.38 -4.92 24.91
C VAL A 61 -15.51 -5.15 23.93
N ALA A 62 -15.63 -6.37 23.37
CA ALA A 62 -16.61 -6.72 22.33
C ALA A 62 -16.65 -5.62 21.23
N PRO A 63 -15.59 -5.46 20.42
CA PRO A 63 -15.50 -4.39 19.44
C PRO A 63 -16.47 -4.62 18.29
N ASP A 64 -17.00 -3.52 17.71
CA ASP A 64 -17.83 -3.54 16.51
C ASP A 64 -17.00 -3.78 15.23
N GLY A 65 -15.71 -3.40 15.27
CA GLY A 65 -14.75 -3.58 14.18
C GLY A 65 -13.33 -3.75 14.69
N LEU A 66 -12.51 -4.48 13.94
CA LEU A 66 -11.07 -4.66 14.20
C LEU A 66 -10.24 -3.91 13.16
N MET A 67 -9.08 -3.42 13.58
CA MET A 67 -8.11 -2.79 12.69
C MET A 67 -6.72 -3.37 12.90
N ILE A 68 -6.00 -3.74 11.83
CA ILE A 68 -4.62 -4.22 11.89
C ILE A 68 -3.72 -3.24 11.17
N GLY A 69 -2.71 -2.70 11.87
CA GLY A 69 -1.70 -1.77 11.36
C GLY A 69 -0.36 -1.91 12.07
N THR A 70 0.07 -3.14 12.25
CA THR A 70 1.37 -3.55 12.82
C THR A 70 2.52 -3.31 11.82
N ARG A 71 3.69 -3.90 12.04
CA ARG A 71 4.70 -4.13 11.01
C ARG A 71 4.14 -5.09 9.95
N CYS A 72 4.58 -4.92 8.71
CA CYS A 72 4.02 -5.67 7.58
C CYS A 72 4.19 -7.18 7.73
N SER A 73 5.31 -7.62 8.31
CA SER A 73 5.61 -9.04 8.63
C SER A 73 4.58 -9.68 9.57
N LEU A 74 3.83 -8.89 10.33
CA LEU A 74 2.85 -9.36 11.31
C LEU A 74 1.39 -9.31 10.82
N HIS A 75 1.12 -8.70 9.65
CA HIS A 75 -0.25 -8.52 9.16
C HIS A 75 -0.97 -9.87 9.00
N THR A 76 -0.33 -10.87 8.39
CA THR A 76 -0.93 -12.20 8.20
C THR A 76 -1.26 -12.88 9.52
N SER A 77 -0.32 -12.91 10.47
CA SER A 77 -0.54 -13.62 11.75
C SER A 77 -1.75 -13.06 12.50
N TYR A 78 -1.83 -11.73 12.59
CA TYR A 78 -2.98 -11.09 13.25
C TYR A 78 -4.28 -11.19 12.43
N ALA A 79 -4.20 -11.20 11.10
CA ALA A 79 -5.38 -11.44 10.27
C ALA A 79 -5.95 -12.85 10.49
N LEU A 80 -5.07 -13.86 10.64
CA LEU A 80 -5.48 -15.23 10.97
C LEU A 80 -6.12 -15.38 12.36
N GLU A 81 -5.74 -14.51 13.31
CA GLU A 81 -6.40 -14.43 14.61
C GLU A 81 -7.76 -13.70 14.53
N ALA A 82 -7.86 -12.67 13.67
CA ALA A 82 -9.05 -11.84 13.58
C ALA A 82 -10.17 -12.48 12.74
N LEU A 83 -9.85 -13.13 11.62
CA LEU A 83 -10.84 -13.72 10.69
C LEU A 83 -11.84 -14.68 11.36
N PRO A 84 -11.44 -15.58 12.28
CA PRO A 84 -12.39 -16.49 12.97
C PRO A 84 -13.42 -15.78 13.84
N THR A 85 -13.19 -14.51 14.21
CA THR A 85 -14.10 -13.77 15.09
C THR A 85 -15.37 -13.31 14.38
N GLY A 86 -15.38 -13.26 13.04
CA GLY A 86 -16.48 -12.71 12.24
C GLY A 86 -16.66 -11.20 12.35
N ILE A 87 -15.83 -10.50 13.14
CA ILE A 87 -15.90 -9.05 13.31
C ILE A 87 -15.29 -8.37 12.06
N PRO A 88 -15.96 -7.37 11.45
CA PRO A 88 -15.42 -6.64 10.30
C PRO A 88 -13.99 -6.15 10.55
N LEU A 89 -13.11 -6.35 9.56
CA LEU A 89 -11.68 -6.11 9.68
C LEU A 89 -11.19 -5.05 8.68
N TYR A 90 -10.52 -4.01 9.18
CA TYR A 90 -9.68 -3.11 8.39
C TYR A 90 -8.24 -3.60 8.46
N LEU A 91 -7.66 -4.01 7.32
CA LEU A 91 -6.33 -4.61 7.24
C LEU A 91 -5.38 -3.72 6.43
N GLU A 92 -4.29 -3.27 7.04
CA GLU A 92 -3.25 -2.53 6.32
C GLU A 92 -2.53 -3.42 5.31
N LYS A 93 -2.12 -2.78 4.22
CA LYS A 93 -1.31 -3.42 3.18
C LYS A 93 0.19 -3.43 3.56
N PRO A 94 0.99 -4.35 2.99
CA PRO A 94 0.61 -5.55 2.24
C PRO A 94 -0.02 -6.58 3.18
N VAL A 95 -0.96 -7.36 2.68
CA VAL A 95 -1.66 -8.35 3.52
C VAL A 95 -0.75 -9.50 3.98
N SER A 96 0.34 -9.74 3.26
CA SER A 96 1.38 -10.73 3.58
C SER A 96 2.73 -10.31 2.99
N THR A 97 3.84 -10.74 3.61
CA THR A 97 5.21 -10.43 3.17
C THR A 97 5.96 -11.63 2.61
N THR A 98 5.40 -12.83 2.74
CA THR A 98 5.97 -14.08 2.22
C THR A 98 4.92 -14.88 1.44
N ILE A 99 5.39 -15.77 0.55
CA ILE A 99 4.50 -16.68 -0.19
C ILE A 99 3.81 -17.66 0.76
N GLU A 100 4.48 -18.09 1.82
CA GLU A 100 3.91 -18.99 2.81
C GLU A 100 2.75 -18.32 3.56
N ASP A 101 2.95 -17.10 4.07
CA ASP A 101 1.90 -16.34 4.73
C ASP A 101 0.75 -16.02 3.77
N TRP A 102 1.06 -15.70 2.52
CA TRP A 102 0.03 -15.52 1.51
C TRP A 102 -0.86 -16.77 1.36
N ARG A 103 -0.26 -17.98 1.29
CA ARG A 103 -1.02 -19.23 1.19
C ARG A 103 -1.91 -19.45 2.41
N ARG A 104 -1.37 -19.26 3.60
CA ARG A 104 -2.13 -19.40 4.86
C ARG A 104 -3.32 -18.43 4.89
N LEU A 105 -3.10 -17.17 4.51
CA LEU A 105 -4.17 -16.17 4.48
C LEU A 105 -5.20 -16.46 3.37
N LYS A 106 -4.76 -16.97 2.22
CA LYS A 106 -5.66 -17.42 1.14
C LYS A 106 -6.54 -18.58 1.59
N GLU A 107 -5.99 -19.60 2.26
CA GLU A 107 -6.78 -20.70 2.82
C GLU A 107 -7.79 -20.19 3.86
N ALA A 108 -7.40 -19.29 4.73
CA ALA A 108 -8.30 -18.68 5.71
C ALA A 108 -9.42 -17.88 5.03
N SER A 109 -9.14 -17.17 3.93
CA SER A 109 -10.13 -16.41 3.18
C SER A 109 -11.23 -17.29 2.54
N LEU A 110 -10.92 -18.56 2.27
CA LEU A 110 -11.91 -19.54 1.78
C LEU A 110 -12.73 -20.15 2.92
N THR A 111 -12.24 -20.08 4.15
CA THR A 111 -12.88 -20.68 5.33
C THR A 111 -13.81 -19.70 6.04
N TYR A 112 -13.40 -18.43 6.15
CA TYR A 112 -14.10 -17.40 6.92
C TYR A 112 -14.71 -16.34 6.00
N SER A 113 -15.97 -16.03 6.22
CA SER A 113 -16.73 -15.01 5.48
C SER A 113 -16.66 -13.60 6.12
N THR A 114 -15.70 -13.37 6.99
CA THR A 114 -15.51 -12.10 7.68
C THR A 114 -15.30 -10.97 6.69
N PRO A 115 -16.07 -9.86 6.77
CA PRO A 115 -15.89 -8.73 5.89
C PRO A 115 -14.53 -8.06 6.14
N VAL A 116 -13.72 -7.91 5.09
CA VAL A 116 -12.39 -7.28 5.18
C VAL A 116 -12.30 -6.12 4.22
N VAL A 117 -11.82 -4.97 4.70
CA VAL A 117 -11.35 -3.85 3.89
C VAL A 117 -9.84 -3.84 3.93
N VAL A 118 -9.19 -4.06 2.80
CA VAL A 118 -7.74 -3.91 2.66
C VAL A 118 -7.39 -2.46 2.33
N SER A 119 -6.37 -1.91 2.96
CA SER A 119 -5.95 -0.51 2.81
C SER A 119 -5.28 -0.24 1.46
N HIS A 120 -6.08 -0.26 0.37
CA HIS A 120 -5.69 0.15 -0.98
C HIS A 120 -6.41 1.46 -1.37
N PRO A 121 -6.04 2.61 -0.76
CA PRO A 121 -6.76 3.86 -0.96
C PRO A 121 -6.68 4.40 -2.38
N LEU A 122 -5.64 4.08 -3.17
CA LEU A 122 -5.47 4.67 -4.49
C LEU A 122 -6.56 4.27 -5.48
N ARG A 123 -7.09 3.03 -5.38
CA ARG A 123 -8.24 2.65 -6.22
C ARG A 123 -9.49 3.49 -5.95
N MET A 124 -9.59 4.06 -4.73
CA MET A 124 -10.74 4.86 -4.31
C MET A 124 -10.63 6.35 -4.66
N THR A 125 -9.46 6.79 -5.13
CA THR A 125 -9.27 8.20 -5.52
C THR A 125 -10.19 8.60 -6.65
N THR A 126 -10.60 9.86 -6.67
CA THR A 126 -11.49 10.39 -7.72
C THR A 126 -10.91 10.20 -9.12
N ILE A 127 -9.59 10.39 -9.26
CA ILE A 127 -8.89 10.22 -10.55
C ILE A 127 -8.97 8.78 -11.05
N VAL A 128 -8.75 7.77 -10.20
CA VAL A 128 -8.82 6.35 -10.59
C VAL A 128 -10.25 5.93 -10.88
N GLN A 129 -11.21 6.38 -10.08
CA GLN A 129 -12.63 6.10 -10.30
C GLN A 129 -13.12 6.69 -11.63
N GLN A 130 -12.69 7.91 -11.96
CA GLN A 130 -13.02 8.53 -13.24
C GLN A 130 -12.34 7.81 -14.42
N ALA A 131 -11.07 7.42 -14.27
CA ALA A 131 -10.36 6.64 -15.29
C ALA A 131 -11.08 5.31 -15.56
N LYS A 132 -11.49 4.61 -14.49
CA LYS A 132 -12.30 3.38 -14.58
C LYS A 132 -13.63 3.60 -15.32
N ALA A 133 -14.36 4.64 -14.96
CA ALA A 133 -15.65 4.97 -15.59
C ALA A 133 -15.49 5.28 -17.09
N ILE A 134 -14.45 6.00 -17.50
CA ILE A 134 -14.15 6.29 -18.90
C ILE A 134 -13.81 5.00 -19.67
N ILE A 135 -13.00 4.11 -19.08
CA ILE A 135 -12.63 2.82 -19.70
C ILE A 135 -13.86 1.93 -19.83
N ASP A 136 -14.68 1.81 -18.77
CA ASP A 136 -15.91 0.99 -18.76
C ASP A 136 -16.95 1.50 -19.75
N SER A 137 -16.98 2.80 -20.06
CA SER A 137 -17.82 3.37 -21.12
C SER A 137 -17.46 2.90 -22.53
N GLY A 138 -16.30 2.27 -22.70
CA GLY A 138 -15.76 1.87 -24.01
C GLY A 138 -15.20 3.02 -24.85
N ALA A 139 -14.96 4.19 -24.25
CA ALA A 139 -14.47 5.40 -24.94
C ALA A 139 -13.14 5.16 -25.67
N ILE A 140 -12.24 4.36 -25.08
CA ILE A 140 -10.96 3.98 -25.71
C ILE A 140 -10.98 2.59 -26.36
N GLY A 141 -12.12 1.90 -26.36
CA GLY A 141 -12.24 0.49 -26.74
C GLY A 141 -11.70 -0.45 -25.64
N THR A 142 -11.43 -1.70 -26.00
CA THR A 142 -10.82 -2.67 -25.10
C THR A 142 -9.39 -2.26 -24.80
N VAL A 143 -8.98 -2.27 -23.52
CA VAL A 143 -7.59 -2.03 -23.12
C VAL A 143 -6.74 -3.25 -23.49
N GLU A 144 -5.68 -3.06 -24.27
CA GLU A 144 -4.79 -4.14 -24.72
C GLU A 144 -3.34 -3.95 -24.24
N HIS A 145 -2.98 -2.74 -23.81
CA HIS A 145 -1.67 -2.44 -23.26
C HIS A 145 -1.76 -1.39 -22.16
N ILE A 146 -0.94 -1.55 -21.10
CA ILE A 146 -0.81 -0.59 -20.00
C ILE A 146 0.66 -0.23 -19.82
N GLN A 147 0.93 1.06 -19.60
CA GLN A 147 2.23 1.60 -19.22
C GLN A 147 2.07 2.37 -17.91
N ALA A 148 2.81 1.99 -16.86
CA ALA A 148 2.68 2.61 -15.55
C ALA A 148 4.05 2.97 -14.95
N VAL A 149 4.07 4.03 -14.15
CA VAL A 149 5.28 4.56 -13.55
C VAL A 149 5.02 5.01 -12.11
N ASN A 150 6.05 4.85 -11.25
CA ASN A 150 6.07 5.40 -9.90
C ASN A 150 7.48 5.89 -9.53
N ASN A 151 7.78 7.15 -9.79
CA ASN A 151 9.00 7.82 -9.34
C ASN A 151 8.72 8.46 -7.97
N VAL A 152 9.22 7.85 -6.89
CA VAL A 152 8.89 8.20 -5.50
C VAL A 152 9.77 9.32 -4.98
N PRO A 153 9.30 10.58 -4.86
CA PRO A 153 10.15 11.72 -4.48
C PRO A 153 10.60 11.69 -3.03
N TYR A 154 9.87 10.99 -2.16
CA TYR A 154 10.18 10.77 -0.74
C TYR A 154 10.83 9.40 -0.48
N GLY A 155 11.39 8.77 -1.50
CA GLY A 155 11.95 7.42 -1.43
C GLY A 155 13.01 7.19 -0.35
N GLY A 156 13.65 8.27 0.15
CA GLY A 156 14.62 8.18 1.25
C GLY A 156 14.09 7.50 2.50
N VAL A 157 12.78 7.54 2.79
CA VAL A 157 12.17 6.88 3.95
C VAL A 157 12.45 5.37 4.01
N TYR A 158 12.54 4.73 2.84
CA TYR A 158 12.75 3.28 2.72
C TYR A 158 14.18 2.83 3.03
N TYR A 159 15.12 3.77 3.25
CA TYR A 159 16.51 3.50 3.59
C TYR A 159 16.92 4.13 4.92
N LYS A 160 16.15 5.11 5.42
CA LYS A 160 16.50 5.91 6.60
C LYS A 160 15.64 5.62 7.83
N SER A 161 14.58 4.85 7.68
CA SER A 161 13.66 4.46 8.76
C SER A 161 13.61 2.94 8.93
N TRP A 162 12.70 2.44 9.72
CA TRP A 162 12.47 1.00 9.89
C TRP A 162 12.14 0.27 8.58
N TYR A 163 11.64 0.97 7.57
CA TYR A 163 11.39 0.39 6.24
C TYR A 163 12.65 -0.14 5.55
N ARG A 164 13.84 0.21 6.03
CA ARG A 164 15.13 -0.28 5.51
C ARG A 164 15.33 -1.79 5.69
N ASP A 165 14.62 -2.37 6.67
CA ASP A 165 14.64 -3.80 6.95
C ASP A 165 13.70 -4.53 5.98
N GLU A 166 14.29 -5.23 5.01
CA GLU A 166 13.56 -6.00 4.02
C GLU A 166 12.80 -7.19 4.65
N ALA A 167 13.27 -7.74 5.76
CA ALA A 167 12.57 -8.82 6.47
C ALA A 167 11.22 -8.35 7.01
N GLU A 168 11.11 -7.07 7.39
CA GLU A 168 9.86 -6.46 7.83
C GLU A 168 8.93 -6.06 6.67
N THR A 169 9.51 -5.66 5.54
CA THR A 169 8.75 -5.06 4.44
C THR A 169 8.46 -6.00 3.28
N GLY A 170 9.27 -7.02 3.09
CA GLY A 170 9.22 -7.93 1.94
C GLY A 170 9.80 -7.36 0.65
N GLY A 171 10.46 -6.17 0.71
CA GLY A 171 11.00 -5.45 -0.44
C GLY A 171 10.07 -4.37 -0.99
N LEU A 172 10.57 -3.55 -1.90
CA LEU A 172 9.84 -2.35 -2.34
C LEU A 172 8.80 -2.61 -3.43
N PHE A 173 8.88 -3.71 -4.17
CA PHE A 173 7.74 -4.16 -4.96
C PHE A 173 6.52 -4.36 -4.04
N LEU A 174 6.68 -5.10 -2.97
CA LEU A 174 5.58 -5.36 -2.05
C LEU A 174 5.15 -4.10 -1.29
N GLN A 175 6.13 -3.30 -0.83
CA GLN A 175 5.83 -2.13 -0.01
C GLN A 175 5.17 -1.01 -0.81
N LYS A 176 5.54 -0.84 -2.09
CA LYS A 176 5.12 0.30 -2.90
C LYS A 176 4.28 -0.09 -4.11
N ALA A 177 4.74 -1.05 -4.93
CA ALA A 177 4.01 -1.44 -6.12
C ALA A 177 2.68 -2.16 -5.81
N THR A 178 2.48 -2.68 -4.59
CA THR A 178 1.19 -3.25 -4.18
C THR A 178 0.01 -2.30 -4.40
N HIS A 179 0.18 -1.00 -4.14
CA HIS A 179 -0.83 0.00 -4.44
C HIS A 179 -1.04 0.21 -5.95
N ASP A 180 0.08 0.16 -6.71
CA ASP A 180 0.03 0.43 -8.14
C ASP A 180 -0.55 -0.77 -8.89
N PHE A 181 -0.14 -1.98 -8.55
CA PHE A 181 -0.72 -3.20 -9.10
C PHE A 181 -2.20 -3.34 -8.75
N ASP A 182 -2.59 -2.92 -7.57
CA ASP A 182 -3.98 -2.91 -7.13
C ASP A 182 -4.85 -2.03 -8.04
N TYR A 183 -4.51 -0.75 -8.22
CA TYR A 183 -5.33 0.11 -9.08
C TYR A 183 -5.23 -0.26 -10.57
N LEU A 184 -4.08 -0.79 -11.04
CA LEU A 184 -3.96 -1.28 -12.40
C LEU A 184 -4.90 -2.47 -12.67
N ASN A 185 -4.92 -3.45 -11.77
CA ASN A 185 -5.83 -4.60 -11.84
C ASN A 185 -7.30 -4.14 -11.78
N TYR A 186 -7.62 -3.23 -10.87
CA TYR A 186 -8.97 -2.67 -10.71
C TYR A 186 -9.44 -1.95 -11.98
N VAL A 187 -8.62 -1.08 -12.56
CA VAL A 187 -8.99 -0.31 -13.76
C VAL A 187 -9.05 -1.21 -14.99
N ALA A 188 -8.09 -2.14 -15.14
CA ALA A 188 -8.07 -3.10 -16.25
C ALA A 188 -9.25 -4.08 -16.21
N GLY A 189 -9.75 -4.41 -15.02
CA GLY A 189 -10.81 -5.41 -14.85
C GLY A 189 -10.43 -6.81 -15.33
N ARG A 190 -9.12 -7.13 -15.31
CA ARG A 190 -8.58 -8.44 -15.76
C ARG A 190 -7.62 -9.00 -14.73
N ARG A 191 -7.56 -10.33 -14.63
CA ARG A 191 -6.68 -11.03 -13.72
C ARG A 191 -5.25 -11.13 -14.29
N PRO A 192 -4.19 -10.79 -13.51
CA PRO A 192 -2.81 -11.08 -13.91
C PRO A 192 -2.56 -12.59 -13.90
N VAL A 193 -1.79 -13.10 -14.89
CA VAL A 193 -1.49 -14.53 -15.04
C VAL A 193 -0.01 -14.85 -15.08
N ALA A 194 0.86 -13.88 -15.34
CA ALA A 194 2.30 -14.04 -15.28
C ALA A 194 3.00 -12.70 -15.08
N VAL A 195 4.21 -12.74 -14.49
CA VAL A 195 5.06 -11.57 -14.31
C VAL A 195 6.53 -11.92 -14.58
N ALA A 196 7.24 -10.96 -15.23
CA ALA A 196 8.69 -10.91 -15.28
C ALA A 196 9.17 -9.58 -14.71
N ALA A 197 10.19 -9.59 -13.87
CA ALA A 197 10.67 -8.37 -13.21
C ALA A 197 12.20 -8.34 -13.08
N MET A 198 12.72 -7.13 -12.93
CA MET A 198 14.10 -6.82 -12.58
C MET A 198 14.13 -5.82 -11.46
N THR A 199 15.09 -5.97 -10.54
CA THR A 199 15.39 -5.00 -9.49
C THR A 199 16.85 -4.59 -9.56
N SER A 200 17.16 -3.42 -9.02
CA SER A 200 18.51 -2.91 -8.95
C SER A 200 18.73 -2.11 -7.66
N LYS A 201 19.98 -2.14 -7.15
CA LYS A 201 20.44 -1.34 -6.00
C LYS A 201 21.75 -0.68 -6.39
N GLN A 202 21.68 0.45 -7.08
CA GLN A 202 22.85 1.13 -7.66
C GLN A 202 23.12 2.50 -7.03
N VAL A 203 22.11 3.16 -6.49
CA VAL A 203 22.22 4.47 -5.83
C VAL A 203 22.47 4.29 -4.34
N PHE A 204 21.65 3.52 -3.65
CA PHE A 204 21.77 3.25 -2.20
C PHE A 204 22.54 1.95 -1.97
N ARG A 205 23.77 1.86 -2.47
CA ARG A 205 24.58 0.63 -2.56
C ARG A 205 24.94 -0.02 -1.24
N GLY A 206 25.08 0.78 -0.14
CA GLY A 206 25.49 0.24 1.14
C GLY A 206 27.01 0.17 1.28
N ASP A 207 27.69 1.29 1.14
CA ASP A 207 29.14 1.46 1.30
C ASP A 207 29.53 2.10 2.64
N LYS A 208 28.55 2.42 3.48
CA LYS A 208 28.73 2.97 4.83
C LYS A 208 28.44 1.90 5.90
N PRO A 209 29.01 2.02 7.11
CA PRO A 209 28.83 1.02 8.17
C PRO A 209 27.37 0.76 8.53
N ALA A 210 27.04 -0.50 8.89
CA ALA A 210 25.73 -0.89 9.39
C ALA A 210 25.31 -0.05 10.61
N GLY A 211 24.02 0.34 10.65
CA GLY A 211 23.44 1.12 11.75
C GLY A 211 23.91 2.58 11.83
N LEU A 212 24.75 3.07 10.90
CA LEU A 212 25.20 4.45 10.89
C LEU A 212 24.01 5.41 10.86
N LYS A 213 24.00 6.37 11.80
CA LYS A 213 23.03 7.47 11.80
C LYS A 213 23.59 8.72 11.13
N CYS A 214 22.71 9.54 10.55
CA CYS A 214 23.14 10.79 9.90
C CYS A 214 23.88 11.73 10.88
N VAL A 215 23.48 11.80 12.14
CA VAL A 215 24.13 12.62 13.18
C VAL A 215 25.57 12.21 13.48
N ASP A 216 25.91 10.94 13.31
CA ASP A 216 27.23 10.37 13.58
C ASP A 216 28.10 10.32 12.31
N CYS A 217 27.57 10.70 11.15
CA CYS A 217 28.28 10.64 9.87
C CYS A 217 29.20 11.85 9.68
N GLU A 218 30.45 11.63 9.28
CA GLU A 218 31.40 12.70 8.98
C GLU A 218 30.94 13.60 7.82
N GLU A 219 30.23 13.02 6.85
CA GLU A 219 29.73 13.71 5.67
C GLU A 219 28.35 14.38 5.89
N ARG A 220 27.82 14.39 7.12
CA ARG A 220 26.46 14.89 7.43
C ARG A 220 26.13 16.29 6.95
N ARG A 221 27.14 17.14 6.73
CA ARG A 221 26.97 18.53 6.27
C ARG A 221 26.96 18.67 4.75
N THR A 222 27.49 17.70 4.02
CA THR A 222 27.64 17.73 2.56
C THR A 222 26.83 16.68 1.84
N CYS A 223 26.37 15.66 2.55
CA CYS A 223 25.54 14.58 1.99
C CYS A 223 24.15 15.10 1.62
N ALA A 224 23.74 14.91 0.35
CA ALA A 224 22.42 15.30 -0.15
C ALA A 224 21.26 14.55 0.53
N GLU A 225 21.55 13.39 1.12
CA GLU A 225 20.57 12.57 1.84
C GLU A 225 20.59 12.81 3.36
N SER A 226 21.39 13.75 3.88
CA SER A 226 21.43 14.03 5.32
C SER A 226 20.10 14.60 5.81
N THR A 227 19.64 14.10 6.96
CA THR A 227 18.45 14.62 7.66
C THR A 227 18.82 15.53 8.84
N VAL A 228 20.10 15.71 9.12
CA VAL A 228 20.58 16.51 10.25
C VAL A 228 20.12 17.97 10.12
N GLY A 229 19.46 18.47 11.18
CA GLY A 229 18.90 19.82 11.22
C GLY A 229 17.59 19.99 10.43
N THR A 230 16.94 18.90 10.00
CA THR A 230 15.63 18.91 9.37
C THR A 230 14.55 18.34 10.30
N GLU A 231 13.28 18.59 9.99
CA GLU A 231 12.13 17.99 10.71
C GLU A 231 12.09 16.45 10.63
N LEU A 232 12.84 15.86 9.71
CA LEU A 232 12.91 14.41 9.50
C LEU A 232 14.01 13.71 10.31
N GLU A 233 14.86 14.45 11.04
CA GLU A 233 16.02 13.89 11.74
C GLU A 233 15.64 12.74 12.69
N GLU A 234 14.60 12.91 13.49
CA GLU A 234 14.15 11.88 14.44
C GLU A 234 13.41 10.72 13.75
N GLN A 235 12.68 11.01 12.67
CA GLN A 235 11.88 10.00 11.97
C GLN A 235 12.73 9.17 11.00
N TRP A 236 13.79 9.76 10.43
CA TRP A 236 14.66 9.15 9.42
C TRP A 236 16.14 9.26 9.85
N PRO A 237 16.53 8.67 10.98
CA PRO A 237 17.85 8.89 11.57
C PRO A 237 18.99 8.17 10.86
N TYR A 238 18.71 7.10 10.09
CA TYR A 238 19.74 6.22 9.55
C TYR A 238 20.32 6.73 8.22
N CYS A 239 21.56 6.31 7.94
CA CYS A 239 22.24 6.56 6.68
C CYS A 239 21.60 5.73 5.56
N ALA A 240 21.20 6.37 4.45
CA ALA A 240 20.65 5.69 3.29
C ALA A 240 21.66 4.81 2.55
N PHE A 241 22.97 5.09 2.75
CA PHE A 241 24.07 4.36 2.12
C PHE A 241 24.69 3.30 3.03
N ALA A 242 24.07 2.98 4.17
CA ALA A 242 24.59 1.96 5.07
C ALA A 242 24.35 0.55 4.50
N GLU A 243 25.31 -0.37 4.77
CA GLU A 243 25.29 -1.74 4.25
C GLU A 243 24.10 -2.60 4.70
N ASP A 244 23.46 -2.22 5.82
CA ASP A 244 22.28 -2.88 6.37
C ASP A 244 20.93 -2.38 5.79
N THR A 245 20.95 -1.65 4.67
CA THR A 245 19.73 -1.39 3.89
C THR A 245 19.45 -2.56 2.96
N GLY A 246 18.35 -3.31 3.18
CA GLY A 246 18.02 -4.50 2.38
C GLY A 246 17.37 -4.19 1.01
N ASN A 247 16.71 -3.05 0.90
CA ASN A 247 15.84 -2.74 -0.22
C ASN A 247 16.58 -2.43 -1.54
N GLU A 248 15.95 -2.82 -2.66
CA GLU A 248 16.27 -2.32 -3.99
C GLU A 248 15.99 -0.82 -4.12
N ASP A 249 16.61 -0.09 -5.05
CA ASP A 249 16.35 1.34 -5.30
C ASP A 249 15.60 1.63 -6.60
N SER A 250 15.46 0.62 -7.45
CA SER A 250 14.63 0.65 -8.65
C SER A 250 14.14 -0.74 -9.03
N GLY A 251 13.03 -0.80 -9.76
CA GLY A 251 12.49 -2.04 -10.26
C GLY A 251 11.58 -1.82 -11.47
N SER A 252 11.52 -2.82 -12.35
CA SER A 252 10.61 -2.86 -13.49
C SER A 252 9.94 -4.21 -13.59
N ALA A 253 8.69 -4.24 -14.04
CA ALA A 253 7.93 -5.46 -14.23
C ALA A 253 7.16 -5.43 -15.55
N LEU A 254 7.05 -6.61 -16.18
CA LEU A 254 6.13 -6.90 -17.28
C LEU A 254 5.07 -7.88 -16.75
N ILE A 255 3.82 -7.51 -16.83
CA ILE A 255 2.70 -8.29 -16.32
C ILE A 255 1.85 -8.74 -17.50
N ARG A 256 1.55 -10.03 -17.57
CA ARG A 256 0.58 -10.58 -18.53
C ARG A 256 -0.74 -10.80 -17.82
N TYR A 257 -1.82 -10.40 -18.47
CA TYR A 257 -3.19 -10.58 -18.02
C TYR A 257 -3.93 -11.63 -18.86
N GLU A 258 -5.06 -12.10 -18.35
CA GLU A 258 -5.98 -12.96 -19.10
C GLU A 258 -6.35 -12.31 -20.44
N GLY A 259 -6.50 -13.12 -21.49
CA GLY A 259 -6.80 -12.64 -22.84
C GLY A 259 -5.62 -12.08 -23.61
N GLY A 260 -4.38 -12.10 -23.02
CA GLY A 260 -3.17 -11.69 -23.72
C GLY A 260 -2.77 -10.23 -23.55
N MET A 261 -3.60 -9.39 -22.90
CA MET A 261 -3.23 -8.02 -22.52
C MET A 261 -1.95 -8.04 -21.66
N HIS A 262 -1.13 -7.02 -21.78
CA HIS A 262 0.07 -6.89 -20.94
C HIS A 262 0.28 -5.45 -20.43
N ALA A 263 1.03 -5.35 -19.32
CA ALA A 263 1.44 -4.09 -18.74
C ALA A 263 2.96 -4.01 -18.57
N SER A 264 3.51 -2.82 -18.72
CA SER A 264 4.84 -2.47 -18.23
C SER A 264 4.71 -1.53 -17.03
N TYR A 265 5.52 -1.78 -16.01
CA TYR A 265 5.58 -0.97 -14.79
C TYR A 265 7.04 -0.67 -14.45
N SER A 266 7.32 0.55 -13.96
CA SER A 266 8.62 0.91 -13.41
C SER A 266 8.48 1.75 -12.15
N GLN A 267 9.39 1.53 -11.19
CA GLN A 267 9.48 2.32 -9.97
C GLN A 267 10.94 2.67 -9.66
N ASN A 268 11.16 3.84 -9.04
CA ASN A 268 12.44 4.18 -8.44
C ASN A 268 12.25 5.05 -7.19
N PHE A 269 13.27 5.06 -6.31
CA PHE A 269 13.21 5.69 -5.00
C PHE A 269 14.24 6.81 -4.81
N PHE A 270 14.98 7.14 -5.87
CA PHE A 270 15.98 8.21 -5.89
C PHE A 270 15.57 9.43 -6.72
N ALA A 271 14.45 9.40 -7.43
CA ALA A 271 13.85 10.60 -8.02
C ALA A 271 13.52 11.63 -6.93
N ARG A 272 13.62 12.91 -7.26
CA ARG A 272 13.36 13.99 -6.30
C ARG A 272 12.60 15.13 -6.98
N ARG A 273 11.86 15.88 -6.16
CA ARG A 273 11.15 17.11 -6.57
C ARG A 273 10.24 16.88 -7.80
N SER A 274 10.38 17.69 -8.83
CA SER A 274 9.59 17.65 -10.06
C SER A 274 9.85 16.42 -10.97
N ALA A 275 10.81 15.55 -10.60
CA ALA A 275 10.96 14.25 -11.25
C ALA A 275 9.98 13.21 -10.68
N ALA A 276 9.14 13.57 -9.70
CA ALA A 276 8.04 12.75 -9.23
C ALA A 276 7.08 12.43 -10.39
N ALA A 277 6.66 11.17 -10.47
CA ALA A 277 5.62 10.73 -11.40
C ALA A 277 4.91 9.53 -10.79
N ARG A 278 3.60 9.48 -10.86
CA ARG A 278 2.83 8.30 -10.49
C ARG A 278 1.53 8.25 -11.27
N GLY A 279 1.39 7.24 -12.11
CA GLY A 279 0.19 7.11 -12.93
C GLY A 279 0.31 6.00 -13.96
N ALA A 280 -0.64 5.98 -14.89
CA ALA A 280 -0.69 4.96 -15.93
C ALA A 280 -1.33 5.46 -17.23
N ARG A 281 -0.92 4.83 -18.32
CA ARG A 281 -1.53 4.95 -19.66
C ARG A 281 -2.22 3.64 -20.00
N PHE A 282 -3.46 3.72 -20.42
CA PHE A 282 -4.28 2.59 -20.88
C PHE A 282 -4.53 2.78 -22.36
N LEU A 283 -4.05 1.85 -23.17
CA LEU A 283 -4.08 1.92 -24.61
C LEU A 283 -5.10 0.92 -25.16
N GLY A 284 -6.10 1.43 -25.83
CA GLY A 284 -7.08 0.66 -26.60
C GLY A 284 -7.08 1.06 -28.07
N TYR A 285 -7.80 0.33 -28.90
CA TYR A 285 -7.84 0.62 -30.35
C TYR A 285 -8.50 1.97 -30.69
N LYS A 286 -9.51 2.40 -29.91
CA LYS A 286 -10.24 3.64 -30.13
C LYS A 286 -9.60 4.88 -29.53
N GLY A 287 -8.72 4.69 -28.52
CA GLY A 287 -8.09 5.81 -27.80
C GLY A 287 -7.06 5.37 -26.77
N THR A 288 -6.40 6.36 -26.20
CA THR A 288 -5.47 6.22 -25.08
C THR A 288 -5.96 7.10 -23.94
N LEU A 289 -6.11 6.54 -22.76
CA LEU A 289 -6.32 7.27 -21.52
C LEU A 289 -5.01 7.30 -20.75
N GLU A 290 -4.59 8.47 -20.29
CA GLU A 290 -3.47 8.66 -19.37
C GLU A 290 -3.92 9.43 -18.15
N PHE A 291 -3.49 9.01 -16.96
CA PHE A 291 -3.64 9.81 -15.76
C PHE A 291 -2.35 9.87 -14.94
N ASP A 292 -2.17 10.97 -14.22
CA ASP A 292 -1.04 11.18 -13.33
C ASP A 292 -1.52 11.78 -12.02
N PHE A 293 -1.19 11.11 -10.90
CA PHE A 293 -1.58 11.54 -9.55
C PHE A 293 -0.87 12.83 -9.13
N VAL A 294 0.34 13.11 -9.65
CA VAL A 294 1.12 14.28 -9.25
C VAL A 294 0.56 15.55 -9.85
N THR A 295 0.06 15.46 -11.08
CA THR A 295 -0.57 16.60 -11.77
C THR A 295 -2.08 16.68 -11.56
N GLY A 296 -2.71 15.59 -11.11
CA GLY A 296 -4.17 15.52 -10.99
C GLY A 296 -4.90 15.50 -12.34
N LEU A 297 -4.22 15.13 -13.43
CA LEU A 297 -4.76 15.22 -14.79
C LEU A 297 -5.15 13.85 -15.34
N ILE A 298 -6.32 13.74 -15.97
CA ILE A 298 -6.65 12.68 -16.94
C ILE A 298 -6.70 13.29 -18.33
N GLN A 299 -6.06 12.61 -19.28
CA GLN A 299 -6.14 12.94 -20.70
C GLN A 299 -6.61 11.73 -21.49
N VAL A 300 -7.61 11.92 -22.35
CA VAL A 300 -8.10 10.90 -23.28
C VAL A 300 -7.88 11.37 -24.71
N VAL A 301 -7.03 10.68 -25.44
CA VAL A 301 -6.75 10.92 -26.85
C VAL A 301 -7.55 9.94 -27.69
N HIS A 302 -8.46 10.43 -28.54
CA HIS A 302 -9.24 9.60 -29.44
C HIS A 302 -8.46 9.32 -30.73
N HIS A 303 -8.20 8.04 -31.07
CA HIS A 303 -7.32 7.68 -32.17
C HIS A 303 -7.92 7.94 -33.56
N HIS A 304 -9.24 7.92 -33.67
CA HIS A 304 -9.94 8.05 -34.95
C HIS A 304 -10.73 9.37 -35.09
N ALA A 305 -10.43 10.34 -34.19
CA ALA A 305 -11.00 11.68 -34.21
C ALA A 305 -9.97 12.71 -33.74
N ALA A 306 -10.01 13.93 -34.28
CA ALA A 306 -9.18 15.03 -33.78
C ALA A 306 -9.73 15.59 -32.46
N ARG A 307 -9.77 14.73 -31.41
CA ARG A 307 -10.37 15.04 -30.12
C ARG A 307 -9.46 14.58 -28.98
N VAL A 308 -9.28 15.45 -28.01
CA VAL A 308 -8.62 15.18 -26.73
C VAL A 308 -9.51 15.70 -25.61
N ASP A 309 -9.94 14.83 -24.72
CA ASP A 309 -10.68 15.19 -23.50
C ASP A 309 -9.70 15.32 -22.34
N ARG A 310 -9.88 16.33 -21.47
CA ARG A 310 -9.06 16.57 -20.28
C ARG A 310 -9.96 16.75 -19.06
N TYR A 311 -9.54 16.16 -17.96
CA TYR A 311 -10.20 16.26 -16.65
C TYR A 311 -9.13 16.60 -15.62
N GLU A 312 -9.37 17.62 -14.82
CA GLU A 312 -8.46 18.08 -13.77
C GLU A 312 -9.10 17.82 -12.42
N PHE A 313 -8.30 17.32 -11.47
CA PHE A 313 -8.73 16.96 -10.13
C PHE A 313 -7.85 17.67 -9.11
N GLU A 314 -8.47 18.22 -8.07
CA GLU A 314 -7.75 18.70 -6.92
C GLU A 314 -7.13 17.53 -6.14
N HIS A 315 -5.96 17.79 -5.54
CA HIS A 315 -5.32 16.83 -4.66
C HIS A 315 -6.07 16.77 -3.34
N GLY A 316 -6.69 15.62 -3.06
CA GLY A 316 -7.27 15.34 -1.74
C GLY A 316 -6.18 15.07 -0.68
N GLU A 317 -6.52 15.25 0.60
CA GLU A 317 -5.67 14.81 1.71
C GLU A 317 -5.50 13.28 1.69
N GLY A 318 -4.48 12.75 2.35
CA GLY A 318 -4.25 11.32 2.57
C GLY A 318 -4.45 10.44 1.34
N HIS A 319 -3.37 10.00 0.69
CA HIS A 319 -3.42 9.21 -0.55
C HIS A 319 -4.41 9.78 -1.58
N PHE A 320 -4.34 11.09 -1.84
CA PHE A 320 -5.18 11.79 -2.83
C PHE A 320 -6.70 11.64 -2.56
N GLY A 321 -7.10 11.62 -1.28
CA GLY A 321 -8.50 11.50 -0.84
C GLY A 321 -9.03 10.07 -0.76
N GLY A 322 -8.23 9.06 -1.14
CA GLY A 322 -8.66 7.66 -1.10
C GLY A 322 -8.85 7.09 0.31
N ASP A 323 -8.10 7.60 1.30
CA ASP A 323 -8.22 7.17 2.69
C ASP A 323 -9.61 7.46 3.27
N GLU A 324 -10.20 8.60 2.93
CA GLU A 324 -11.54 8.98 3.39
C GLU A 324 -12.62 8.02 2.86
N LYS A 325 -12.55 7.68 1.58
CA LYS A 325 -13.50 6.74 0.98
C LYS A 325 -13.39 5.32 1.55
N LEU A 326 -12.16 4.83 1.82
CA LEU A 326 -11.99 3.53 2.49
C LEU A 326 -12.46 3.56 3.94
N ALA A 327 -12.19 4.64 4.66
CA ALA A 327 -12.68 4.82 6.03
C ALA A 327 -14.22 4.82 6.06
N ALA A 328 -14.87 5.56 5.15
CA ALA A 328 -16.33 5.55 5.01
C ALA A 328 -16.87 4.15 4.72
N ASN A 329 -16.27 3.43 3.76
CA ASN A 329 -16.69 2.07 3.43
C ASN A 329 -16.56 1.11 4.63
N PHE A 330 -15.48 1.20 5.40
CA PHE A 330 -15.36 0.39 6.61
C PHE A 330 -16.43 0.71 7.65
N LEU A 331 -16.72 1.99 7.87
CA LEU A 331 -17.81 2.42 8.75
C LEU A 331 -19.17 1.89 8.28
N ASP A 332 -19.44 1.91 6.98
CA ASP A 332 -20.68 1.38 6.39
C ASP A 332 -20.80 -0.14 6.53
N ILE A 333 -19.67 -0.87 6.39
CA ILE A 333 -19.64 -2.32 6.63
C ILE A 333 -20.02 -2.62 8.08
N VAL A 334 -19.42 -1.92 9.04
CA VAL A 334 -19.68 -2.14 10.47
C VAL A 334 -21.12 -1.78 10.85
N LYS A 335 -21.67 -0.69 10.28
CA LYS A 335 -23.00 -0.18 10.64
C LYS A 335 -24.16 -0.91 9.94
N SER A 336 -23.96 -1.28 8.67
CA SER A 336 -25.06 -1.72 7.80
C SER A 336 -24.77 -3.02 7.04
N GLY A 337 -23.60 -3.62 7.21
CA GLY A 337 -23.21 -4.81 6.44
C GLY A 337 -22.98 -4.55 4.95
N ALA A 338 -22.57 -3.33 4.60
CA ALA A 338 -22.23 -2.99 3.22
C ALA A 338 -21.11 -3.88 2.66
N SER A 339 -20.98 -3.95 1.34
CA SER A 339 -19.89 -4.69 0.69
C SER A 339 -18.58 -3.95 0.75
N SER A 340 -17.46 -4.67 0.87
CA SER A 340 -16.12 -4.11 0.80
C SER A 340 -15.79 -3.63 -0.62
N LEU A 341 -15.28 -2.42 -0.73
CA LEU A 341 -14.77 -1.82 -1.98
C LEU A 341 -13.29 -2.19 -2.26
N SER A 342 -12.60 -2.76 -1.29
CA SER A 342 -11.23 -3.29 -1.39
C SER A 342 -11.14 -4.56 -0.56
N THR A 343 -11.45 -5.69 -1.20
CA THR A 343 -11.64 -6.98 -0.54
C THR A 343 -10.32 -7.64 -0.14
N LEU A 344 -10.40 -8.69 0.70
CA LEU A 344 -9.21 -9.51 1.00
C LEU A 344 -8.65 -10.19 -0.26
N GLU A 345 -9.50 -10.58 -1.22
CA GLU A 345 -9.07 -11.14 -2.51
C GLU A 345 -8.27 -10.14 -3.34
N ASP A 346 -8.69 -8.87 -3.37
CA ASP A 346 -7.91 -7.79 -4.01
C ASP A 346 -6.53 -7.65 -3.35
N GLY A 347 -6.49 -7.67 -2.01
CA GLY A 347 -5.25 -7.61 -1.24
C GLY A 347 -4.32 -8.79 -1.50
N LEU A 348 -4.88 -10.00 -1.55
CA LEU A 348 -4.15 -11.22 -1.88
C LEU A 348 -3.61 -11.20 -3.30
N THR A 349 -4.41 -10.75 -4.27
CA THR A 349 -3.99 -10.66 -5.68
C THR A 349 -2.81 -9.69 -5.87
N SER A 350 -2.89 -8.49 -5.31
CA SER A 350 -1.80 -7.50 -5.42
C SER A 350 -0.56 -7.91 -4.65
N ALA A 351 -0.69 -8.49 -3.44
CA ALA A 351 0.45 -9.00 -2.68
C ALA A 351 1.15 -10.16 -3.41
N TYR A 352 0.39 -11.12 -3.95
CA TYR A 352 0.96 -12.25 -4.67
C TYR A 352 1.69 -11.82 -5.94
N LEU A 353 1.10 -10.89 -6.70
CA LEU A 353 1.77 -10.33 -7.88
C LEU A 353 3.11 -9.66 -7.53
N CYS A 354 3.18 -8.93 -6.42
CA CYS A 354 4.42 -8.33 -5.93
C CYS A 354 5.46 -9.39 -5.48
N LEU A 355 5.02 -10.42 -4.76
CA LEU A 355 5.89 -11.51 -4.33
C LEU A 355 6.45 -12.29 -5.52
N MET A 356 5.62 -12.52 -6.54
CA MET A 356 6.07 -13.18 -7.78
C MET A 356 6.97 -12.26 -8.62
N ALA A 357 6.76 -10.94 -8.63
CA ALA A 357 7.68 -9.99 -9.26
C ALA A 357 9.06 -10.02 -8.57
N LYS A 358 9.11 -10.02 -7.25
CA LYS A 358 10.36 -10.19 -6.49
C LYS A 358 11.04 -11.52 -6.85
N ARG A 359 10.31 -12.62 -6.81
CA ARG A 359 10.85 -13.95 -7.18
C ARG A 359 11.35 -13.99 -8.62
N SER A 360 10.66 -13.33 -9.55
CA SER A 360 11.10 -13.20 -10.94
C SER A 360 12.45 -12.49 -11.05
N ALA A 361 12.64 -11.38 -10.32
CA ALA A 361 13.90 -10.64 -10.29
C ALA A 361 15.04 -11.48 -9.70
N GLU A 362 14.78 -12.26 -8.65
CA GLU A 362 15.76 -13.16 -8.01
C GLU A 362 16.15 -14.34 -8.90
N THR A 363 15.20 -14.91 -9.64
CA THR A 363 15.41 -16.12 -10.45
C THR A 363 15.67 -15.83 -11.93
N ASN A 364 15.59 -14.57 -12.36
CA ASN A 364 15.69 -14.14 -13.76
C ASN A 364 14.75 -14.92 -14.71
N SER A 365 13.53 -15.20 -14.26
CA SER A 365 12.55 -16.00 -15.00
C SER A 365 11.12 -15.49 -14.83
N PHE A 366 10.27 -15.70 -15.83
CA PHE A 366 8.84 -15.47 -15.70
C PHE A 366 8.25 -16.32 -14.55
N GLN A 367 7.38 -15.70 -13.76
CA GLN A 367 6.60 -16.39 -12.74
C GLN A 367 5.13 -16.44 -13.16
N THR A 368 4.49 -17.58 -12.96
CA THR A 368 3.04 -17.74 -13.16
C THR A 368 2.30 -17.21 -11.93
N ILE A 369 1.18 -16.54 -12.15
CA ILE A 369 0.26 -16.09 -11.11
C ILE A 369 -0.90 -17.10 -11.06
N GLU A 370 -1.14 -17.68 -9.88
CA GLU A 370 -2.18 -18.68 -9.61
C GLU A 370 -3.57 -18.03 -9.43
#